data_810971a6ccc4173b43bf3bc9574fc3c3
#
_entry.id   810971a6ccc4173b43bf3bc9574fc3c3
#
_cell.length_a   1.000
_cell.length_b   1.000
_cell.length_c   1.000
_cell.angle_alpha   90.00
_cell.angle_beta   90.00
_cell.angle_gamma   90.00
#
_symmetry.space_group_name_H-M   'P 1'
#
loop_
_entity.id
_entity.type
_entity.pdbx_description
1 polymer ?
#
loop_
_entity_poly.entity_id
_entity_poly.type
_entity_poly.pdbx_seq_one_letter_code
_entity_poly.pdbx_strand_id
1 'polypeptide(L)'
;RDPLLTRDQEQALAVRFRETGDKRAAEALVTSNLRFVVKVAAEYSKFGARLIDLVQEGNVGLMHAVREFNPYKGVRLITYAVWWIRGYIQDYLMRQYSMVRIGTTQSQRKLIYRLQKEKDLLESMGEVPSTKLLSSRLGVSEEDVESMSQRMQGRDVSLQTPIDADGNKTLLDYRATDETPIDEQIGNHEMLSILNEGLEKLRASLNDRELELLEDRLLADEPLTLQEIGEKYGVTREAVRQMENRLMLKIRKILEDRMRGDR
;
A
#
# COMPACT_ATOMS: atom_id res chain seq x y z
N ARG A 1 -9.48 -36.57 -22.33
CA ARG A 1 -8.17 -36.00 -22.75
C ARG A 1 -8.37 -35.43 -24.11
N ASP A 2 -8.41 -34.10 -24.26
CA ASP A 2 -8.52 -33.46 -25.57
C ASP A 2 -7.22 -33.66 -26.34
N PRO A 3 -7.30 -34.06 -27.64
CA PRO A 3 -6.12 -34.28 -28.45
C PRO A 3 -5.37 -32.98 -28.72
N LEU A 4 -4.06 -33.06 -28.83
CA LEU A 4 -3.27 -31.92 -29.25
C LEU A 4 -3.59 -31.58 -30.72
N LEU A 5 -3.87 -30.30 -30.98
CA LEU A 5 -4.15 -29.83 -32.35
C LEU A 5 -2.88 -29.77 -33.20
N THR A 6 -3.01 -30.21 -34.46
CA THR A 6 -1.99 -29.92 -35.45
C THR A 6 -1.96 -28.42 -35.79
N ARG A 7 -0.89 -27.96 -36.44
CA ARG A 7 -0.76 -26.54 -36.83
C ARG A 7 -1.92 -26.10 -37.74
N ASP A 8 -2.30 -26.94 -38.68
CA ASP A 8 -3.36 -26.61 -39.63
C ASP A 8 -4.75 -26.58 -38.96
N GLN A 9 -5.01 -27.51 -38.04
CA GLN A 9 -6.24 -27.49 -37.22
C GLN A 9 -6.31 -26.28 -36.32
N GLU A 10 -5.22 -25.91 -35.65
CA GLU A 10 -5.12 -24.71 -34.83
C GLU A 10 -5.45 -23.45 -35.64
N GLN A 11 -4.83 -23.35 -36.84
CA GLN A 11 -5.06 -22.21 -37.72
C GLN A 11 -6.50 -22.17 -38.26
N ALA A 12 -7.05 -23.29 -38.70
CA ALA A 12 -8.43 -23.35 -39.17
C ALA A 12 -9.45 -22.95 -38.10
N LEU A 13 -9.26 -23.41 -36.83
CA LEU A 13 -10.11 -23.02 -35.71
C LEU A 13 -9.94 -21.53 -35.35
N ALA A 14 -8.72 -21.01 -35.38
CA ALA A 14 -8.45 -19.62 -35.08
C ALA A 14 -9.02 -18.66 -36.14
N VAL A 15 -8.93 -19.00 -37.42
CA VAL A 15 -9.55 -18.27 -38.53
C VAL A 15 -11.08 -18.28 -38.36
N ARG A 16 -11.65 -19.47 -38.15
CA ARG A 16 -13.10 -19.62 -37.93
C ARG A 16 -13.59 -18.77 -36.75
N PHE A 17 -12.88 -18.79 -35.63
CA PHE A 17 -13.24 -17.95 -34.48
C PHE A 17 -13.13 -16.46 -34.82
N ARG A 18 -12.06 -16.04 -35.53
CA ARG A 18 -11.86 -14.63 -35.89
C ARG A 18 -12.92 -14.06 -36.84
N GLU A 19 -13.38 -14.88 -37.79
CA GLU A 19 -14.31 -14.46 -38.85
C GLU A 19 -15.78 -14.59 -38.40
N THR A 20 -16.13 -15.67 -37.69
CA THR A 20 -17.52 -15.98 -37.36
C THR A 20 -17.87 -15.77 -35.88
N GLY A 21 -16.88 -15.56 -35.00
CA GLY A 21 -17.10 -15.48 -33.57
C GLY A 21 -17.53 -16.84 -32.95
N ASP A 22 -17.26 -17.95 -33.63
CA ASP A 22 -17.71 -19.29 -33.18
C ASP A 22 -17.09 -19.69 -31.83
N LYS A 23 -17.95 -19.69 -30.79
CA LYS A 23 -17.56 -20.03 -29.43
C LYS A 23 -17.01 -21.47 -29.31
N ARG A 24 -17.48 -22.41 -30.12
CA ARG A 24 -17.01 -23.80 -30.12
C ARG A 24 -15.57 -23.89 -30.61
N ALA A 25 -15.22 -23.07 -31.61
CA ALA A 25 -13.84 -23.01 -32.10
C ALA A 25 -12.89 -22.43 -31.03
N ALA A 26 -13.32 -21.38 -30.30
CA ALA A 26 -12.57 -20.83 -29.19
C ALA A 26 -12.39 -21.85 -28.04
N GLU A 27 -13.45 -22.55 -27.68
CA GLU A 27 -13.44 -23.61 -26.67
C GLU A 27 -12.45 -24.73 -27.02
N ALA A 28 -12.45 -25.19 -28.25
CA ALA A 28 -11.51 -26.19 -28.74
C ALA A 28 -10.06 -25.73 -28.68
N LEU A 29 -9.80 -24.44 -29.01
CA LEU A 29 -8.47 -23.83 -28.87
C LEU A 29 -8.00 -23.74 -27.42
N VAL A 30 -8.90 -23.40 -26.49
CA VAL A 30 -8.58 -23.33 -25.07
C VAL A 30 -8.33 -24.73 -24.49
N THR A 31 -9.27 -25.67 -24.67
CA THR A 31 -9.21 -27.01 -24.06
C THR A 31 -7.99 -27.81 -24.50
N SER A 32 -7.61 -27.71 -25.78
CA SER A 32 -6.40 -28.36 -26.31
C SER A 32 -5.09 -27.83 -25.70
N ASN A 33 -5.08 -26.60 -25.16
CA ASN A 33 -3.89 -25.95 -24.63
C ASN A 33 -3.85 -25.89 -23.07
N LEU A 34 -4.85 -26.41 -22.34
CA LEU A 34 -4.88 -26.40 -20.88
C LEU A 34 -3.66 -27.10 -20.25
N ARG A 35 -3.15 -28.16 -20.87
CA ARG A 35 -1.93 -28.86 -20.40
C ARG A 35 -0.70 -27.96 -20.38
N PHE A 36 -0.63 -27.06 -21.34
CA PHE A 36 0.47 -26.07 -21.36
C PHE A 36 0.35 -25.04 -20.24
N VAL A 37 -0.88 -24.61 -19.93
CA VAL A 37 -1.12 -23.71 -18.77
C VAL A 37 -0.64 -24.36 -17.48
N VAL A 38 -0.96 -25.64 -17.25
CA VAL A 38 -0.49 -26.38 -16.07
C VAL A 38 1.03 -26.40 -15.98
N LYS A 39 1.72 -26.62 -17.12
CA LYS A 39 3.18 -26.62 -17.17
C LYS A 39 3.75 -25.24 -16.78
N VAL A 40 3.20 -24.17 -17.34
CA VAL A 40 3.64 -22.80 -17.01
C VAL A 40 3.33 -22.45 -15.55
N ALA A 41 2.13 -22.80 -15.05
CA ALA A 41 1.73 -22.55 -13.67
C ALA A 41 2.65 -23.26 -12.65
N ALA A 42 3.10 -24.48 -12.97
CA ALA A 42 4.01 -25.25 -12.11
C ALA A 42 5.37 -24.53 -11.92
N GLU A 43 5.85 -23.75 -12.89
CA GLU A 43 7.08 -22.95 -12.75
C GLU A 43 6.95 -21.90 -11.63
N TYR A 44 5.72 -21.46 -11.33
CA TYR A 44 5.41 -20.42 -10.33
C TYR A 44 4.92 -20.97 -8.98
N SER A 45 4.78 -22.30 -8.82
CA SER A 45 4.29 -22.91 -7.56
C SER A 45 5.16 -22.57 -6.34
N LYS A 46 6.46 -22.36 -6.55
CA LYS A 46 7.44 -22.00 -5.52
C LYS A 46 7.17 -20.64 -4.83
N PHE A 47 6.34 -19.79 -5.41
CA PHE A 47 5.99 -18.49 -4.80
C PHE A 47 4.90 -18.57 -3.74
N GLY A 48 4.43 -19.78 -3.40
CA GLY A 48 3.59 -20.05 -2.23
C GLY A 48 2.09 -19.92 -2.47
N ALA A 49 1.65 -19.63 -3.70
CA ALA A 49 0.25 -19.72 -4.08
C ALA A 49 -0.14 -21.18 -4.41
N ARG A 50 -1.41 -21.51 -4.25
CA ARG A 50 -1.91 -22.85 -4.60
C ARG A 50 -1.84 -23.06 -6.11
N LEU A 51 -1.33 -24.21 -6.53
CA LEU A 51 -1.16 -24.52 -7.96
C LEU A 51 -2.50 -24.40 -8.73
N ILE A 52 -3.60 -24.79 -8.12
CA ILE A 52 -4.92 -24.72 -8.76
C ILE A 52 -5.31 -23.26 -9.10
N ASP A 53 -5.02 -22.32 -8.21
CA ASP A 53 -5.33 -20.92 -8.43
C ASP A 53 -4.45 -20.34 -9.57
N LEU A 54 -3.16 -20.70 -9.59
CA LEU A 54 -2.24 -20.32 -10.67
C LEU A 54 -2.69 -20.87 -12.03
N VAL A 55 -3.19 -22.10 -12.05
CA VAL A 55 -3.75 -22.71 -13.27
C VAL A 55 -5.00 -21.96 -13.73
N GLN A 56 -5.91 -21.59 -12.81
CA GLN A 56 -7.12 -20.85 -13.20
C GLN A 56 -6.81 -19.45 -13.73
N GLU A 57 -5.90 -18.72 -13.09
CA GLU A 57 -5.44 -17.42 -13.60
C GLU A 57 -4.72 -17.58 -14.95
N GLY A 58 -3.92 -18.62 -15.11
CA GLY A 58 -3.31 -18.97 -16.39
C GLY A 58 -4.34 -19.28 -17.48
N ASN A 59 -5.45 -19.96 -17.12
CA ASN A 59 -6.55 -20.22 -18.04
C ASN A 59 -7.24 -18.92 -18.48
N VAL A 60 -7.44 -17.96 -17.57
CA VAL A 60 -7.95 -16.62 -17.93
C VAL A 60 -7.01 -15.93 -18.93
N GLY A 61 -5.69 -16.01 -18.69
CA GLY A 61 -4.68 -15.50 -19.62
C GLY A 61 -4.72 -16.20 -20.99
N LEU A 62 -4.92 -17.52 -21.02
CA LEU A 62 -5.09 -18.28 -22.26
C LEU A 62 -6.35 -17.86 -23.02
N MET A 63 -7.49 -17.71 -22.32
CA MET A 63 -8.74 -17.24 -22.94
C MET A 63 -8.58 -15.83 -23.53
N HIS A 64 -7.89 -14.95 -22.83
CA HIS A 64 -7.56 -13.62 -23.35
C HIS A 64 -6.67 -13.72 -24.61
N ALA A 65 -5.64 -14.56 -24.58
CA ALA A 65 -4.79 -14.80 -25.74
C ALA A 65 -5.56 -15.32 -26.95
N VAL A 66 -6.49 -16.27 -26.78
CA VAL A 66 -7.33 -16.80 -27.86
C VAL A 66 -8.18 -15.68 -28.49
N ARG A 67 -8.73 -14.77 -27.68
CA ARG A 67 -9.54 -13.65 -28.16
C ARG A 67 -8.73 -12.69 -29.05
N GLU A 68 -7.51 -12.35 -28.63
CA GLU A 68 -6.66 -11.37 -29.29
C GLU A 68 -5.74 -11.96 -30.36
N PHE A 69 -5.74 -13.30 -30.51
CA PHE A 69 -4.86 -13.98 -31.43
C PHE A 69 -5.14 -13.65 -32.90
N ASN A 70 -4.09 -13.35 -33.65
CA ASN A 70 -4.17 -13.13 -35.08
C ASN A 70 -3.58 -14.33 -35.82
N PRO A 71 -4.43 -15.19 -36.45
CA PRO A 71 -3.99 -16.40 -37.15
C PRO A 71 -3.18 -16.12 -38.43
N TYR A 72 -3.26 -14.92 -38.97
CA TYR A 72 -2.58 -14.56 -40.22
C TYR A 72 -1.10 -14.19 -40.06
N LYS A 73 -0.62 -14.08 -38.81
CA LYS A 73 0.81 -13.77 -38.53
C LYS A 73 1.77 -14.96 -38.63
N GLY A 74 1.30 -16.16 -38.96
CA GLY A 74 2.13 -17.34 -39.16
C GLY A 74 2.79 -17.94 -37.91
N VAL A 75 2.49 -17.41 -36.70
CA VAL A 75 2.98 -17.91 -35.40
C VAL A 75 1.97 -18.86 -34.76
N ARG A 76 2.47 -19.79 -33.94
CA ARG A 76 1.59 -20.67 -33.14
C ARG A 76 0.88 -19.91 -32.02
N LEU A 77 -0.37 -20.30 -31.74
CA LEU A 77 -1.14 -19.74 -30.63
C LEU A 77 -0.34 -19.81 -29.32
N ILE A 78 0.29 -20.93 -29.03
CA ILE A 78 1.03 -21.16 -27.79
C ILE A 78 2.19 -20.18 -27.60
N THR A 79 2.86 -19.78 -28.68
CA THR A 79 3.97 -18.82 -28.64
C THR A 79 3.49 -17.42 -28.26
N TYR A 80 2.27 -17.07 -28.65
CA TYR A 80 1.63 -15.82 -28.27
C TYR A 80 0.99 -15.92 -26.87
N ALA A 81 0.31 -17.00 -26.58
CA ALA A 81 -0.42 -17.21 -25.33
C ALA A 81 0.49 -17.27 -24.09
N VAL A 82 1.73 -17.75 -24.22
CA VAL A 82 2.67 -17.86 -23.08
C VAL A 82 2.90 -16.53 -22.38
N TRP A 83 2.92 -15.44 -23.12
CA TRP A 83 3.10 -14.09 -22.55
C TRP A 83 1.91 -13.66 -21.71
N TRP A 84 0.70 -13.93 -22.19
CA TRP A 84 -0.55 -13.65 -21.47
C TRP A 84 -0.69 -14.54 -20.23
N ILE A 85 -0.46 -15.85 -20.39
CA ILE A 85 -0.52 -16.80 -19.27
C ILE A 85 0.43 -16.37 -18.16
N ARG A 86 1.70 -16.07 -18.49
CA ARG A 86 2.67 -15.58 -17.51
C ARG A 86 2.28 -14.26 -16.90
N GLY A 87 1.78 -13.33 -17.68
CA GLY A 87 1.35 -12.02 -17.22
C GLY A 87 0.22 -12.10 -16.17
N TYR A 88 -0.81 -12.91 -16.44
CA TYR A 88 -1.91 -13.12 -15.51
C TYR A 88 -1.48 -13.85 -14.22
N ILE A 89 -0.67 -14.89 -14.34
CA ILE A 89 -0.11 -15.59 -13.17
C ILE A 89 0.74 -14.64 -12.32
N GLN A 90 1.58 -13.82 -12.93
CA GLN A 90 2.42 -12.86 -12.22
C GLN A 90 1.61 -11.77 -11.54
N ASP A 91 0.58 -11.24 -12.21
CA ASP A 91 -0.30 -10.25 -11.61
C ASP A 91 -1.08 -10.82 -10.41
N TYR A 92 -1.56 -12.06 -10.53
CA TYR A 92 -2.19 -12.78 -9.42
C TYR A 92 -1.23 -12.93 -8.23
N LEU A 93 -0.01 -13.42 -8.47
CA LEU A 93 1.00 -13.59 -7.43
C LEU A 93 1.30 -12.28 -6.70
N MET A 94 1.40 -11.17 -7.44
CA MET A 94 1.63 -9.86 -6.81
C MET A 94 0.45 -9.38 -5.97
N ARG A 95 -0.78 -9.71 -6.35
CA ARG A 95 -1.98 -9.37 -5.57
C ARG A 95 -2.11 -10.23 -4.31
N GLN A 96 -1.65 -11.48 -4.36
CA GLN A 96 -1.78 -12.48 -3.28
C GLN A 96 -0.54 -12.59 -2.38
N TYR A 97 0.53 -11.86 -2.67
CA TYR A 97 1.78 -12.00 -1.92
C TYR A 97 1.64 -11.57 -0.46
N SER A 98 0.93 -10.47 -0.21
CA SER A 98 0.71 -9.89 1.11
C SER A 98 -0.62 -9.17 1.16
N MET A 99 -1.23 -9.05 2.36
CA MET A 99 -2.45 -8.27 2.60
C MET A 99 -2.25 -6.79 2.24
N VAL A 100 -1.06 -6.26 2.48
CA VAL A 100 -0.65 -4.93 2.02
C VAL A 100 0.05 -5.07 0.68
N ARG A 101 -0.47 -4.42 -0.35
CA ARG A 101 0.05 -4.52 -1.71
C ARG A 101 1.50 -4.04 -1.78
N ILE A 102 2.40 -4.94 -2.17
CA ILE A 102 3.80 -4.64 -2.47
C ILE A 102 4.01 -4.60 -3.99
N GLY A 103 5.01 -3.86 -4.47
CA GLY A 103 5.31 -3.81 -5.91
C GLY A 103 4.37 -2.91 -6.71
N THR A 104 4.13 -1.70 -6.22
CA THR A 104 3.31 -0.69 -6.91
C THR A 104 4.05 -0.03 -8.08
N THR A 105 5.36 0.13 -7.99
CA THR A 105 6.20 0.70 -9.05
C THR A 105 6.80 -0.37 -9.96
N GLN A 106 7.27 0.04 -11.14
CA GLN A 106 7.90 -0.89 -12.10
C GLN A 106 9.21 -1.49 -11.55
N SER A 107 10.02 -0.71 -10.83
CA SER A 107 11.24 -1.18 -10.16
C SER A 107 10.93 -2.22 -9.09
N GLN A 108 9.94 -1.97 -8.24
CA GLN A 108 9.52 -2.92 -7.20
C GLN A 108 8.99 -4.23 -7.78
N ARG A 109 8.19 -4.18 -8.87
CA ARG A 109 7.73 -5.39 -9.58
C ARG A 109 8.90 -6.22 -10.11
N LYS A 110 9.91 -5.57 -10.68
CA LYS A 110 11.12 -6.23 -11.15
C LYS A 110 11.86 -6.93 -10.01
N LEU A 111 11.94 -6.28 -8.85
CA LEU A 111 12.59 -6.81 -7.65
C LEU A 111 11.90 -8.06 -7.11
N ILE A 112 10.56 -8.11 -7.04
CA ILE A 112 9.81 -9.27 -6.55
C ILE A 112 10.24 -10.57 -7.23
N TYR A 113 10.48 -10.54 -8.55
CA TYR A 113 10.81 -11.74 -9.31
C TYR A 113 12.31 -12.01 -9.46
N ARG A 114 13.12 -10.97 -9.38
CA ARG A 114 14.54 -11.09 -9.71
C ARG A 114 15.48 -10.99 -8.52
N LEU A 115 15.06 -10.31 -7.44
CA LEU A 115 15.92 -10.04 -6.28
C LEU A 115 16.45 -11.34 -5.65
N GLN A 116 15.56 -12.30 -5.35
CA GLN A 116 15.98 -13.57 -4.77
C GLN A 116 16.88 -14.37 -5.72
N LYS A 117 16.53 -14.40 -7.00
CA LYS A 117 17.34 -15.11 -8.01
C LYS A 117 18.75 -14.55 -8.15
N GLU A 118 18.88 -13.21 -8.10
CA GLU A 118 20.20 -12.56 -8.15
C GLU A 118 20.99 -12.76 -6.86
N LYS A 119 20.31 -12.79 -5.69
CA LYS A 119 20.95 -13.15 -4.42
C LYS A 119 21.52 -14.58 -4.47
N ASP A 120 20.70 -15.54 -4.84
CA ASP A 120 21.09 -16.94 -4.95
C ASP A 120 22.25 -17.12 -5.96
N LEU A 121 22.24 -16.37 -7.06
CA LEU A 121 23.30 -16.40 -8.06
C LEU A 121 24.62 -15.85 -7.51
N LEU A 122 24.61 -14.72 -6.80
CA LEU A 122 25.80 -14.13 -6.19
C LEU A 122 26.38 -15.06 -5.12
N GLU A 123 25.54 -15.61 -4.27
CA GLU A 123 25.94 -16.57 -3.24
C GLU A 123 26.58 -17.83 -3.88
N SER A 124 26.05 -18.33 -4.99
CA SER A 124 26.62 -19.44 -5.73
C SER A 124 27.98 -19.13 -6.34
N MET A 125 28.25 -17.85 -6.61
CA MET A 125 29.56 -17.36 -7.10
C MET A 125 30.54 -17.07 -5.95
N GLY A 126 30.12 -17.21 -4.69
CA GLY A 126 30.91 -16.88 -3.50
C GLY A 126 30.98 -15.39 -3.20
N GLU A 127 30.14 -14.57 -3.83
CA GLU A 127 30.05 -13.13 -3.59
C GLU A 127 28.96 -12.83 -2.56
N VAL A 128 29.21 -11.84 -1.67
CA VAL A 128 28.20 -11.35 -0.72
C VAL A 128 27.24 -10.44 -1.48
N PRO A 129 25.92 -10.71 -1.45
CA PRO A 129 24.94 -9.90 -2.17
C PRO A 129 24.72 -8.55 -1.47
N SER A 130 25.60 -7.56 -1.74
CA SER A 130 25.47 -6.20 -1.22
C SER A 130 24.36 -5.44 -1.97
N THR A 131 23.69 -4.50 -1.26
CA THR A 131 22.63 -3.66 -1.83
C THR A 131 23.11 -2.92 -3.08
N LYS A 132 24.33 -2.40 -3.06
CA LYS A 132 24.96 -1.69 -4.18
C LYS A 132 25.19 -2.58 -5.41
N LEU A 133 25.63 -3.82 -5.21
CA LEU A 133 25.85 -4.76 -6.28
C LEU A 133 24.52 -5.20 -6.92
N LEU A 134 23.52 -5.46 -6.10
CA LEU A 134 22.17 -5.80 -6.53
C LEU A 134 21.51 -4.64 -7.30
N SER A 135 21.65 -3.40 -6.81
CA SER A 135 21.17 -2.20 -7.47
C SER A 135 21.76 -2.06 -8.88
N SER A 136 23.09 -2.19 -9.03
CA SER A 136 23.76 -2.06 -10.31
C SER A 136 23.37 -3.17 -11.31
N ARG A 137 23.26 -4.43 -10.83
CA ARG A 137 22.86 -5.57 -11.70
C ARG A 137 21.39 -5.50 -12.12
N LEU A 138 20.53 -5.05 -11.22
CA LEU A 138 19.10 -4.97 -11.50
C LEU A 138 18.69 -3.63 -12.13
N GLY A 139 19.56 -2.62 -12.14
CA GLY A 139 19.28 -1.30 -12.69
C GLY A 139 18.10 -0.61 -11.97
N VAL A 140 18.12 -0.62 -10.62
CA VAL A 140 17.14 -0.01 -9.72
C VAL A 140 17.86 0.76 -8.62
N SER A 141 17.19 1.65 -7.90
CA SER A 141 17.81 2.41 -6.81
C SER A 141 18.21 1.50 -5.63
N GLU A 142 19.22 1.89 -4.87
CA GLU A 142 19.64 1.17 -3.66
C GLU A 142 18.52 1.18 -2.59
N GLU A 143 17.78 2.29 -2.48
CA GLU A 143 16.63 2.43 -1.59
C GLU A 143 15.50 1.43 -1.92
N ASP A 144 15.18 1.26 -3.21
CA ASP A 144 14.21 0.26 -3.65
C ASP A 144 14.65 -1.16 -3.30
N VAL A 145 15.95 -1.48 -3.50
CA VAL A 145 16.49 -2.81 -3.16
C VAL A 145 16.39 -3.06 -1.65
N GLU A 146 16.77 -2.09 -0.82
CA GLU A 146 16.73 -2.21 0.63
C GLU A 146 15.29 -2.35 1.14
N SER A 147 14.41 -1.43 0.75
CA SER A 147 12.99 -1.44 1.11
C SER A 147 12.31 -2.76 0.70
N MET A 148 12.55 -3.22 -0.53
CA MET A 148 11.97 -4.48 -1.00
C MET A 148 12.59 -5.69 -0.32
N SER A 149 13.90 -5.67 -0.02
CA SER A 149 14.56 -6.74 0.72
C SER A 149 13.92 -6.92 2.10
N GLN A 150 13.68 -5.82 2.83
CA GLN A 150 13.01 -5.85 4.13
C GLN A 150 11.58 -6.39 4.03
N ARG A 151 10.79 -5.91 3.05
CA ARG A 151 9.39 -6.35 2.86
C ARG A 151 9.27 -7.81 2.44
N MET A 152 10.26 -8.36 1.77
CA MET A 152 10.26 -9.73 1.29
C MET A 152 10.89 -10.73 2.27
N GLN A 153 11.50 -10.28 3.37
CA GLN A 153 12.12 -11.15 4.38
C GLN A 153 11.10 -12.00 5.13
N GLY A 154 9.89 -11.52 5.32
CA GLY A 154 8.83 -12.22 6.05
C GLY A 154 7.53 -12.28 5.26
N ARG A 155 6.76 -13.35 5.49
CA ARG A 155 5.36 -13.42 5.05
C ARG A 155 4.46 -12.86 6.15
N ASP A 156 3.23 -12.50 5.78
CA ASP A 156 2.19 -12.14 6.73
C ASP A 156 2.00 -13.28 7.74
N VAL A 157 2.03 -12.94 9.03
CA VAL A 157 1.85 -13.89 10.12
C VAL A 157 0.45 -13.73 10.69
N SER A 158 -0.22 -14.83 10.97
CA SER A 158 -1.54 -14.79 11.61
C SER A 158 -1.40 -14.31 13.05
N LEU A 159 -2.15 -13.28 13.42
CA LEU A 159 -2.22 -12.81 14.82
C LEU A 159 -2.86 -13.84 15.77
N GLN A 160 -3.60 -14.82 15.22
CA GLN A 160 -4.20 -15.91 16.00
C GLN A 160 -3.24 -17.09 16.19
N THR A 161 -2.00 -16.98 15.73
CA THR A 161 -1.01 -18.03 15.97
C THR A 161 -0.74 -18.16 17.47
N PRO A 162 -0.93 -19.35 18.08
CA PRO A 162 -0.64 -19.57 19.48
C PRO A 162 0.87 -19.46 19.71
N ILE A 163 1.26 -18.80 20.81
CA ILE A 163 2.66 -18.63 21.22
C ILE A 163 3.03 -19.68 22.27
N ASP A 164 2.07 -20.03 23.13
CA ASP A 164 2.28 -20.98 24.22
C ASP A 164 1.95 -22.42 23.78
N ALA A 165 2.62 -23.39 24.40
CA ALA A 165 2.36 -24.81 24.18
C ALA A 165 0.91 -25.23 24.54
N ASP A 166 0.29 -24.50 25.47
CA ASP A 166 -1.10 -24.73 25.92
C ASP A 166 -2.14 -24.06 25.00
N GLY A 167 -1.72 -23.26 24.02
CA GLY A 167 -2.58 -22.63 23.02
C GLY A 167 -3.49 -21.50 23.55
N ASN A 168 -3.29 -21.07 24.81
CA ASN A 168 -4.16 -20.09 25.47
C ASN A 168 -3.82 -18.62 25.12
N LYS A 169 -2.60 -18.37 24.64
CA LYS A 169 -2.14 -17.01 24.27
C LYS A 169 -1.76 -16.97 22.80
N THR A 170 -2.22 -15.93 22.14
CA THR A 170 -1.97 -15.66 20.72
C THR A 170 -1.04 -14.44 20.55
N LEU A 171 -0.49 -14.27 19.34
CA LEU A 171 0.25 -13.06 18.99
C LEU A 171 -0.57 -11.77 19.19
N LEU A 172 -1.90 -11.87 19.04
CA LEU A 172 -2.81 -10.75 19.24
C LEU A 172 -2.79 -10.26 20.70
N ASP A 173 -2.71 -11.17 21.67
CA ASP A 173 -2.73 -10.85 23.11
C ASP A 173 -1.50 -10.05 23.55
N TYR A 174 -0.40 -10.14 22.79
CA TYR A 174 0.82 -9.38 23.05
C TYR A 174 0.93 -8.08 22.26
N ARG A 175 -0.03 -7.81 21.38
CA ARG A 175 -0.02 -6.57 20.60
C ARG A 175 -0.56 -5.43 21.46
N ALA A 176 0.31 -4.44 21.75
CA ALA A 176 -0.13 -3.22 22.41
C ALA A 176 -1.13 -2.44 21.52
N THR A 177 -2.12 -1.85 22.13
CA THR A 177 -2.97 -0.85 21.47
C THR A 177 -2.24 0.48 21.38
N ASP A 178 -2.46 1.23 20.31
CA ASP A 178 -1.90 2.58 20.16
C ASP A 178 -2.78 3.63 20.89
N GLU A 179 -3.73 3.17 21.73
CA GLU A 179 -4.57 4.05 22.52
C GLU A 179 -3.76 4.69 23.64
N THR A 180 -3.98 5.99 23.84
CA THR A 180 -3.40 6.74 24.96
C THR A 180 -3.81 6.08 26.28
N PRO A 181 -2.88 5.85 27.22
CA PRO A 181 -3.22 5.30 28.54
C PRO A 181 -4.35 6.08 29.23
N ILE A 182 -5.17 5.39 30.03
CA ILE A 182 -6.36 5.98 30.64
C ILE A 182 -6.00 7.13 31.59
N ASP A 183 -4.91 7.01 32.32
CA ASP A 183 -4.37 8.04 33.21
C ASP A 183 -3.97 9.31 32.42
N GLU A 184 -3.37 9.15 31.25
CA GLU A 184 -3.01 10.24 30.35
C GLU A 184 -4.24 10.88 29.70
N GLN A 185 -5.28 10.08 29.36
CA GLN A 185 -6.57 10.60 28.89
C GLN A 185 -7.27 11.45 29.96
N ILE A 186 -7.28 10.97 31.21
CA ILE A 186 -7.86 11.72 32.34
C ILE A 186 -7.08 13.01 32.56
N GLY A 187 -5.73 12.94 32.55
CA GLY A 187 -4.88 14.12 32.71
C GLY A 187 -5.10 15.17 31.59
N ASN A 188 -5.25 14.72 30.37
CA ASN A 188 -5.56 15.59 29.23
C ASN A 188 -6.97 16.23 29.37
N HIS A 189 -7.95 15.45 29.83
CA HIS A 189 -9.32 15.95 30.05
C HIS A 189 -9.36 16.99 31.18
N GLU A 190 -8.65 16.76 32.28
CA GLU A 190 -8.49 17.69 33.37
C GLU A 190 -7.80 19.00 32.93
N MET A 191 -6.70 18.85 32.14
CA MET A 191 -5.99 20.00 31.57
C MET A 191 -6.91 20.84 30.67
N LEU A 192 -7.71 20.20 29.81
CA LEU A 192 -8.69 20.88 28.96
C LEU A 192 -9.77 21.57 29.78
N SER A 193 -10.22 20.96 30.87
CA SER A 193 -11.20 21.59 31.80
C SER A 193 -10.63 22.86 32.44
N ILE A 194 -9.41 22.79 32.95
CA ILE A 194 -8.69 23.93 33.52
C ILE A 194 -8.50 25.05 32.47
N LEU A 195 -8.14 24.68 31.27
CA LEU A 195 -7.98 25.62 30.16
C LEU A 195 -9.30 26.32 29.81
N ASN A 196 -10.41 25.56 29.68
CA ASN A 196 -11.72 26.11 29.35
C ASN A 196 -12.21 27.07 30.44
N GLU A 197 -12.10 26.70 31.71
CA GLU A 197 -12.44 27.60 32.80
C GLU A 197 -11.57 28.87 32.85
N GLY A 198 -10.27 28.72 32.52
CA GLY A 198 -9.33 29.84 32.36
C GLY A 198 -9.71 30.77 31.22
N LEU A 199 -10.10 30.21 30.08
CA LEU A 199 -10.57 30.96 28.93
C LEU A 199 -11.89 31.71 29.19
N GLU A 200 -12.83 31.10 29.88
CA GLU A 200 -14.09 31.79 30.26
C GLU A 200 -13.84 33.05 31.14
N LYS A 201 -12.94 32.93 32.11
CA LYS A 201 -12.52 34.07 32.92
C LYS A 201 -11.78 35.14 32.12
N LEU A 202 -10.94 34.68 31.18
CA LEU A 202 -10.22 35.58 30.29
C LEU A 202 -11.18 36.35 29.39
N ARG A 203 -12.16 35.68 28.77
CA ARG A 203 -13.19 36.32 27.93
C ARG A 203 -13.86 37.50 28.59
N ALA A 204 -14.18 37.36 29.87
CA ALA A 204 -14.81 38.45 30.67
C ALA A 204 -13.88 39.67 30.89
N SER A 205 -12.57 39.52 30.71
CA SER A 205 -11.54 40.56 30.91
C SER A 205 -10.96 41.14 29.62
N LEU A 206 -11.32 40.60 28.45
CA LEU A 206 -10.81 41.02 27.14
C LEU A 206 -11.66 42.13 26.53
N ASN A 207 -11.02 43.00 25.76
CA ASN A 207 -11.69 43.96 24.89
C ASN A 207 -12.23 43.25 23.63
N ASP A 208 -13.24 43.85 22.97
CA ASP A 208 -13.88 43.27 21.77
C ASP A 208 -12.88 42.82 20.70
N ARG A 209 -11.80 43.59 20.44
CA ARG A 209 -10.76 43.27 19.49
C ARG A 209 -9.87 42.09 19.92
N GLU A 210 -9.60 41.98 21.21
CA GLU A 210 -8.84 40.85 21.78
C GLU A 210 -9.69 39.58 21.80
N LEU A 211 -11.01 39.70 22.00
CA LEU A 211 -11.96 38.60 21.98
C LEU A 211 -12.05 37.99 20.56
N GLU A 212 -12.24 38.84 19.55
CA GLU A 212 -12.28 38.37 18.16
C GLU A 212 -10.95 37.77 17.73
N LEU A 213 -9.80 38.33 18.15
CA LEU A 213 -8.49 37.72 17.88
C LEU A 213 -8.36 36.34 18.53
N LEU A 214 -8.92 36.13 19.71
CA LEU A 214 -8.97 34.84 20.39
C LEU A 214 -9.82 33.85 19.61
N GLU A 215 -11.03 34.26 19.19
CA GLU A 215 -11.98 33.38 18.51
C GLU A 215 -11.61 33.11 17.06
N ASP A 216 -11.26 34.13 16.27
CA ASP A 216 -11.01 34.00 14.83
C ASP A 216 -9.61 33.42 14.51
N ARG A 217 -8.68 33.40 15.46
CA ARG A 217 -7.32 32.94 15.22
C ARG A 217 -6.82 31.88 16.17
N LEU A 218 -7.04 32.01 17.48
CA LEU A 218 -6.46 31.04 18.43
C LEU A 218 -7.36 29.83 18.67
N LEU A 219 -8.68 30.00 18.58
CA LEU A 219 -9.68 28.95 18.83
C LEU A 219 -10.35 28.45 17.53
N ALA A 220 -10.19 29.14 16.42
CA ALA A 220 -10.79 28.76 15.15
C ALA A 220 -10.13 27.52 14.55
N ASP A 221 -10.92 26.63 13.96
CA ASP A 221 -10.45 25.47 13.19
C ASP A 221 -9.66 25.90 11.93
N GLU A 222 -10.07 27.02 11.31
CA GLU A 222 -9.37 27.67 10.20
C GLU A 222 -8.91 29.07 10.64
N PRO A 223 -7.68 29.21 11.17
CA PRO A 223 -7.21 30.47 11.74
C PRO A 223 -6.96 31.52 10.65
N LEU A 224 -7.51 32.73 10.85
CA LEU A 224 -7.24 33.90 10.00
C LEU A 224 -5.77 34.30 10.07
N THR A 225 -5.24 34.78 8.96
CA THR A 225 -3.86 35.28 8.90
C THR A 225 -3.74 36.64 9.61
N LEU A 226 -2.53 36.97 10.10
CA LEU A 226 -2.28 38.27 10.74
C LEU A 226 -2.56 39.46 9.81
N GLN A 227 -2.48 39.24 8.52
CA GLN A 227 -2.73 40.27 7.51
C GLN A 227 -4.24 40.50 7.35
N GLU A 228 -5.05 39.45 7.24
CA GLU A 228 -6.51 39.55 7.15
C GLU A 228 -7.12 40.21 8.37
N ILE A 229 -6.61 39.87 9.56
CA ILE A 229 -7.04 40.54 10.81
C ILE A 229 -6.60 42.00 10.82
N GLY A 230 -5.39 42.30 10.33
CA GLY A 230 -4.90 43.67 10.19
C GLY A 230 -5.77 44.52 9.25
N GLU A 231 -6.17 43.97 8.12
CA GLU A 231 -7.07 44.61 7.18
C GLU A 231 -8.48 44.83 7.77
N LYS A 232 -9.03 43.83 8.51
CA LYS A 232 -10.32 43.90 9.17
C LYS A 232 -10.40 45.03 10.20
N TYR A 233 -9.30 45.31 10.93
CA TYR A 233 -9.25 46.34 11.97
C TYR A 233 -8.53 47.61 11.57
N GLY A 234 -8.03 47.73 10.37
CA GLY A 234 -7.27 48.90 9.91
C GLY A 234 -5.95 49.11 10.67
N VAL A 235 -5.32 48.02 11.10
CA VAL A 235 -4.04 48.04 11.83
C VAL A 235 -2.95 47.27 11.06
N THR A 236 -1.71 47.56 11.38
CA THR A 236 -0.59 46.87 10.73
C THR A 236 -0.47 45.41 11.22
N ARG A 237 0.03 44.52 10.36
CA ARG A 237 0.33 43.11 10.70
C ARG A 237 1.15 42.99 11.99
N GLU A 238 2.13 43.90 12.20
CA GLU A 238 2.96 43.88 13.39
C GLU A 238 2.20 44.29 14.65
N ALA A 239 1.21 45.19 14.56
CA ALA A 239 0.34 45.53 15.65
C ALA A 239 -0.54 44.35 16.09
N VAL A 240 -1.06 43.57 15.11
CA VAL A 240 -1.82 42.35 15.40
C VAL A 240 -0.92 41.31 16.09
N ARG A 241 0.33 41.12 15.62
CA ARG A 241 1.31 40.22 16.25
C ARG A 241 1.61 40.59 17.69
N GLN A 242 1.72 41.89 17.97
CA GLN A 242 1.92 42.38 19.35
C GLN A 242 0.68 42.13 20.23
N MET A 243 -0.53 42.29 19.69
CA MET A 243 -1.78 41.93 20.41
C MET A 243 -1.83 40.42 20.69
N GLU A 244 -1.51 39.58 19.72
CA GLU A 244 -1.42 38.13 19.89
C GLU A 244 -0.43 37.73 21.00
N ASN A 245 0.76 38.31 21.02
CA ASN A 245 1.75 38.05 22.05
C ASN A 245 1.27 38.47 23.45
N ARG A 246 0.60 39.65 23.58
CA ARG A 246 0.02 40.10 24.86
C ARG A 246 -1.08 39.16 25.34
N LEU A 247 -1.92 38.70 24.41
CA LEU A 247 -3.00 37.76 24.71
C LEU A 247 -2.43 36.41 25.19
N MET A 248 -1.42 35.89 24.51
CA MET A 248 -0.73 34.67 24.94
C MET A 248 -0.08 34.78 26.31
N LEU A 249 0.48 35.94 26.65
CA LEU A 249 0.99 36.20 28.01
C LEU A 249 -0.10 36.23 29.05
N LYS A 250 -1.28 36.81 28.73
CA LYS A 250 -2.46 36.81 29.65
C LYS A 250 -2.95 35.37 29.88
N ILE A 251 -3.08 34.56 28.81
CA ILE A 251 -3.49 33.14 28.90
C ILE A 251 -2.51 32.38 29.80
N ARG A 252 -1.21 32.51 29.50
CA ARG A 252 -0.16 31.83 30.25
C ARG A 252 -0.19 32.15 31.74
N LYS A 253 -0.37 33.42 32.10
CA LYS A 253 -0.46 33.85 33.49
C LYS A 253 -1.64 33.24 34.21
N ILE A 254 -2.81 33.20 33.56
CA ILE A 254 -4.03 32.61 34.16
C ILE A 254 -3.85 31.13 34.42
N LEU A 255 -3.22 30.41 33.46
CA LEU A 255 -2.94 28.98 33.60
C LEU A 255 -1.91 28.71 34.71
N GLU A 256 -0.83 29.49 34.78
CA GLU A 256 0.19 29.36 35.82
C GLU A 256 -0.39 29.62 37.23
N ASP A 257 -1.24 30.64 37.38
CA ASP A 257 -1.89 30.97 38.65
C ASP A 257 -2.84 29.84 39.10
N ARG A 258 -3.54 29.19 38.18
CA ARG A 258 -4.40 28.03 38.46
C ARG A 258 -3.59 26.79 38.84
N MET A 259 -2.55 26.46 38.10
CA MET A 259 -1.67 25.30 38.39
C MET A 259 -0.95 25.46 39.74
N ARG A 260 -0.79 26.70 40.25
CA ARG A 260 -0.20 26.95 41.57
C ARG A 260 -1.23 26.96 42.69
N GLY A 261 -2.51 27.26 42.39
CA GLY A 261 -3.59 27.32 43.37
C GLY A 261 -4.13 25.94 43.77
N ASP A 262 -3.87 24.90 42.98
CA ASP A 262 -4.27 23.51 43.27
C ASP A 262 -3.15 22.69 43.98
N ARG A 263 -2.10 23.34 44.49
CA ARG A 263 -1.11 22.78 45.39
C ARG A 263 -1.35 23.32 46.82
#